data_9a14b2740954c4909b8807045192002e
#
_entry.id   9a14b2740954c4909b8807045192002e
#
_cell.length_a   1.000
_cell.length_b   1.000
_cell.length_c   1.000
_cell.angle_alpha   90.00
_cell.angle_beta   90.00
_cell.angle_gamma   90.00
#
_symmetry.space_group_name_H-M   'P 1'
#
loop_
_entity.id
_entity.type
_entity.pdbx_description
1 polymer ?
#
loop_
_entity_poly.entity_id
_entity_poly.type
_entity_poly.pdbx_seq_one_letter_code
_entity_poly.pdbx_strand_id
1 'polypeptide(L)'
;ASTATKAAIYLLLRFTFTVFDPSFDYISIMLKYLIVGAAVVGMVFASFQAIFQSDVRRVLAYSSVAQVGYILLGIGIATSSGLAAGYLHLLNHAIIKGCLFISVGAFWYRFGITRVDDFSGLFKTMPLTMGAFTLGGLSLIGVPFTAGFVSKVKLILAAAEQEMWWAVLVIVFSSVLAIVYIGRIIMAAYFGSPPKINGSTFTKNEAPFMMLFPMWVLGLMSIAIGLNAFGIGDTFVSASEIAASVLLGGRG
;
A
#
# COMPACT_ATOMS: atom_id res chain seq x y z
N ALA A 1 -7.41 -0.57 -9.77
CA ALA A 1 -6.16 -0.48 -9.00
C ALA A 1 -6.08 -1.53 -7.86
N SER A 2 -7.19 -1.85 -7.22
CA SER A 2 -7.17 -2.83 -6.12
C SER A 2 -7.25 -4.29 -6.59
N THR A 3 -7.75 -4.61 -7.77
CA THR A 3 -8.02 -5.98 -8.22
C THR A 3 -7.15 -6.39 -9.42
N ALA A 4 -7.22 -5.67 -10.53
CA ALA A 4 -6.54 -6.06 -11.78
C ALA A 4 -5.01 -6.18 -11.63
N THR A 5 -4.39 -5.22 -10.94
CA THR A 5 -2.94 -5.25 -10.69
C THR A 5 -2.53 -6.47 -9.86
N LYS A 6 -3.37 -6.90 -8.89
CA LYS A 6 -3.08 -8.07 -8.05
C LYS A 6 -3.21 -9.38 -8.83
N ALA A 7 -4.20 -9.47 -9.72
CA ALA A 7 -4.34 -10.61 -10.62
C ALA A 7 -3.11 -10.74 -11.53
N ALA A 8 -2.63 -9.63 -12.09
CA ALA A 8 -1.41 -9.62 -12.92
C ALA A 8 -0.15 -10.05 -12.13
N ILE A 9 0.00 -9.57 -10.88
CA ILE A 9 1.11 -9.99 -10.01
C ILE A 9 0.99 -11.46 -9.64
N TYR A 10 -0.22 -11.96 -9.34
CA TYR A 10 -0.43 -13.38 -9.07
C TYR A 10 -0.06 -14.25 -10.26
N LEU A 11 -0.43 -13.82 -11.48
CA LEU A 11 0.00 -14.52 -12.70
C LEU A 11 1.52 -14.50 -12.84
N LEU A 12 2.17 -13.36 -12.61
CA LEU A 12 3.63 -13.27 -12.62
C LEU A 12 4.27 -14.28 -11.64
N LEU A 13 3.75 -14.36 -10.41
CA LEU A 13 4.20 -15.34 -9.41
C LEU A 13 4.05 -16.79 -9.91
N ARG A 14 2.88 -17.12 -10.46
CA ARG A 14 2.61 -18.46 -11.00
C ARG A 14 3.55 -18.81 -12.14
N PHE A 15 3.76 -17.88 -13.09
CA PHE A 15 4.69 -18.12 -14.19
C PHE A 15 6.13 -18.27 -13.68
N THR A 16 6.60 -17.39 -12.80
CA THR A 16 7.98 -17.40 -12.31
C THR A 16 8.32 -18.66 -11.51
N PHE A 17 7.42 -19.11 -10.63
CA PHE A 17 7.73 -20.19 -9.68
C PHE A 17 7.11 -21.56 -10.04
N THR A 18 6.13 -21.60 -10.94
CA THR A 18 5.43 -22.85 -11.28
C THR A 18 5.71 -23.31 -12.71
N VAL A 19 5.81 -22.36 -13.67
CA VAL A 19 6.01 -22.67 -15.11
C VAL A 19 7.49 -22.68 -15.46
N PHE A 20 8.23 -21.63 -15.05
CA PHE A 20 9.67 -21.59 -15.22
C PHE A 20 10.33 -22.24 -14.01
N ASP A 21 10.59 -23.55 -14.08
CA ASP A 21 11.26 -24.28 -13.00
C ASP A 21 12.54 -23.53 -12.56
N PRO A 22 12.75 -23.29 -11.24
CA PRO A 22 13.95 -22.65 -10.71
C PRO A 22 15.29 -23.34 -11.08
N SER A 23 15.26 -24.55 -11.65
CA SER A 23 16.44 -25.28 -12.14
C SER A 23 17.10 -24.69 -13.39
N PHE A 24 16.46 -23.70 -14.06
CA PHE A 24 17.09 -22.93 -15.16
C PHE A 24 17.92 -21.77 -14.59
N ASP A 25 19.10 -22.07 -14.06
CA ASP A 25 19.95 -21.14 -13.31
C ASP A 25 20.20 -19.78 -13.98
N TYR A 26 20.41 -19.75 -15.30
CA TYR A 26 20.78 -18.52 -16.01
C TYR A 26 19.59 -17.60 -16.24
N ILE A 27 18.44 -18.12 -16.64
CA ILE A 27 17.21 -17.37 -16.87
C ILE A 27 16.63 -16.86 -15.55
N SER A 28 16.72 -17.66 -14.50
CA SER A 28 16.26 -17.29 -13.17
C SER A 28 17.06 -16.13 -12.57
N ILE A 29 18.38 -16.11 -12.76
CA ILE A 29 19.26 -15.02 -12.30
C ILE A 29 18.96 -13.73 -13.04
N MET A 30 18.85 -13.76 -14.37
CA MET A 30 18.54 -12.56 -15.18
C MET A 30 17.15 -12.00 -14.83
N LEU A 31 16.14 -12.87 -14.69
CA LEU A 31 14.78 -12.48 -14.32
C LEU A 31 14.73 -11.87 -12.92
N LYS A 32 15.49 -12.44 -11.97
CA LYS A 32 15.63 -11.90 -10.60
C LYS A 32 16.14 -10.45 -10.64
N TYR A 33 17.24 -10.17 -11.34
CA TYR A 33 17.80 -8.82 -11.42
C TYR A 33 16.86 -7.85 -12.14
N LEU A 34 16.12 -8.30 -13.16
CA LEU A 34 15.12 -7.50 -13.85
C LEU A 34 13.96 -7.12 -12.93
N ILE A 35 13.42 -8.08 -12.18
CA ILE A 35 12.31 -7.85 -11.24
C ILE A 35 12.76 -6.91 -10.11
N VAL A 36 13.94 -7.14 -9.55
CA VAL A 36 14.50 -6.30 -8.48
C VAL A 36 14.79 -4.88 -8.99
N GLY A 37 15.36 -4.74 -10.16
CA GLY A 37 15.58 -3.42 -10.79
C GLY A 37 14.27 -2.66 -11.01
N ALA A 38 13.26 -3.32 -11.58
CA ALA A 38 11.92 -2.73 -11.76
C ALA A 38 11.28 -2.37 -10.42
N ALA A 39 11.46 -3.19 -9.38
CA ALA A 39 10.97 -2.93 -8.02
C ALA A 39 11.56 -1.64 -7.46
N VAL A 40 12.89 -1.48 -7.50
CA VAL A 40 13.59 -0.29 -6.98
C VAL A 40 13.16 0.97 -7.72
N VAL A 41 13.17 0.92 -9.06
CA VAL A 41 12.72 2.06 -9.89
C VAL A 41 11.25 2.40 -9.56
N GLY A 42 10.37 1.40 -9.47
CA GLY A 42 8.97 1.60 -9.12
C GLY A 42 8.81 2.24 -7.74
N MET A 43 9.52 1.75 -6.73
CA MET A 43 9.44 2.26 -5.36
C MET A 43 9.90 3.72 -5.27
N VAL A 44 11.06 4.04 -5.82
CA VAL A 44 11.68 5.36 -5.68
C VAL A 44 11.03 6.37 -6.62
N PHE A 45 11.02 6.08 -7.93
CA PHE A 45 10.52 7.01 -8.94
C PHE A 45 9.03 7.31 -8.77
N ALA A 46 8.20 6.29 -8.53
CA ALA A 46 6.77 6.53 -8.37
C ALA A 46 6.45 7.27 -7.05
N SER A 47 7.16 6.98 -5.95
CA SER A 47 7.02 7.74 -4.71
C SER A 47 7.41 9.21 -4.89
N PHE A 48 8.49 9.46 -5.64
CA PHE A 48 8.92 10.81 -5.96
C PHE A 48 7.89 11.54 -6.82
N GLN A 49 7.40 10.90 -7.88
CA GLN A 49 6.35 11.47 -8.73
C GLN A 49 5.05 11.77 -7.96
N ALA A 50 4.69 10.94 -6.98
CA ALA A 50 3.51 11.17 -6.14
C ALA A 50 3.57 12.49 -5.37
N ILE A 51 4.76 12.94 -4.97
CA ILE A 51 4.95 14.22 -4.24
C ILE A 51 4.54 15.42 -5.09
N PHE A 52 4.77 15.39 -6.40
CA PHE A 52 4.51 16.52 -7.28
C PHE A 52 3.09 16.53 -7.88
N GLN A 53 2.27 15.51 -7.61
CA GLN A 53 0.92 15.47 -8.15
C GLN A 53 -0.01 16.40 -7.38
N SER A 54 -0.80 17.19 -8.10
CA SER A 54 -1.84 18.07 -7.53
C SER A 54 -3.20 17.35 -7.38
N ASP A 55 -3.46 16.29 -8.12
CA ASP A 55 -4.69 15.48 -8.05
C ASP A 55 -4.47 14.27 -7.14
N VAL A 56 -5.29 14.14 -6.08
CA VAL A 56 -5.20 13.05 -5.09
C VAL A 56 -5.34 11.67 -5.73
N ARG A 57 -6.14 11.53 -6.79
CA ARG A 57 -6.27 10.26 -7.53
C ARG A 57 -4.95 9.87 -8.19
N ARG A 58 -4.21 10.85 -8.74
CA ARG A 58 -2.87 10.62 -9.31
C ARG A 58 -1.85 10.32 -8.22
N VAL A 59 -1.91 11.01 -7.06
CA VAL A 59 -1.08 10.67 -5.90
C VAL A 59 -1.29 9.20 -5.53
N LEU A 60 -2.55 8.76 -5.40
CA LEU A 60 -2.87 7.37 -5.08
C LEU A 60 -2.48 6.38 -6.20
N ALA A 61 -2.54 6.78 -7.47
CA ALA A 61 -2.09 5.95 -8.59
C ALA A 61 -0.58 5.72 -8.54
N TYR A 62 0.23 6.78 -8.42
CA TYR A 62 1.68 6.66 -8.30
C TYR A 62 2.08 5.90 -7.03
N SER A 63 1.41 6.15 -5.90
CA SER A 63 1.66 5.36 -4.69
C SER A 63 1.29 3.87 -4.88
N SER A 64 0.35 3.52 -5.80
CA SER A 64 0.10 2.12 -6.14
C SER A 64 1.28 1.49 -6.88
N VAL A 65 1.89 2.22 -7.81
CA VAL A 65 3.10 1.75 -8.52
C VAL A 65 4.24 1.52 -7.52
N ALA A 66 4.44 2.45 -6.57
CA ALA A 66 5.45 2.28 -5.53
C ALA A 66 5.18 1.03 -4.67
N GLN A 67 3.94 0.80 -4.25
CA GLN A 67 3.59 -0.37 -3.43
C GLN A 67 3.70 -1.69 -4.22
N VAL A 68 3.47 -1.68 -5.53
CA VAL A 68 3.77 -2.84 -6.40
C VAL A 68 5.27 -3.11 -6.41
N GLY A 69 6.11 -2.08 -6.37
CA GLY A 69 7.55 -2.23 -6.20
C GLY A 69 7.95 -3.03 -4.95
N TYR A 70 7.30 -2.79 -3.79
CA TYR A 70 7.54 -3.61 -2.58
C TYR A 70 7.19 -5.09 -2.80
N ILE A 71 6.08 -5.38 -3.49
CA ILE A 71 5.68 -6.75 -3.80
C ILE A 71 6.71 -7.42 -4.73
N LEU A 72 7.11 -6.71 -5.79
CA LEU A 72 8.12 -7.20 -6.73
C LEU A 72 9.48 -7.42 -6.05
N LEU A 73 9.85 -6.57 -5.10
CA LEU A 73 11.07 -6.78 -4.31
C LEU A 73 10.99 -8.07 -3.51
N GLY A 74 9.88 -8.34 -2.82
CA GLY A 74 9.65 -9.59 -2.11
C GLY A 74 9.78 -10.83 -3.02
N ILE A 75 9.24 -10.75 -4.23
CA ILE A 75 9.37 -11.79 -5.26
C ILE A 75 10.82 -11.93 -5.70
N GLY A 76 11.50 -10.81 -5.94
CA GLY A 76 12.89 -10.78 -6.43
C GLY A 76 13.94 -11.23 -5.40
N ILE A 77 13.64 -11.19 -4.09
CA ILE A 77 14.46 -11.80 -3.04
C ILE A 77 14.54 -13.32 -3.24
N ALA A 78 13.48 -13.93 -3.81
CA ALA A 78 13.42 -15.35 -4.20
C ALA A 78 13.67 -16.35 -3.05
N THR A 79 13.33 -15.97 -1.82
CA THR A 79 13.33 -16.82 -0.63
C THR A 79 11.91 -17.02 -0.12
N SER A 80 11.70 -18.06 0.72
CA SER A 80 10.39 -18.29 1.35
C SER A 80 9.93 -17.07 2.15
N SER A 81 10.82 -16.46 2.95
CA SER A 81 10.55 -15.27 3.73
C SER A 81 10.23 -14.04 2.84
N GLY A 82 10.97 -13.85 1.74
CA GLY A 82 10.73 -12.78 0.78
C GLY A 82 9.39 -12.91 0.05
N LEU A 83 9.06 -14.12 -0.41
CA LEU A 83 7.77 -14.42 -1.06
C LEU A 83 6.60 -14.23 -0.10
N ALA A 84 6.71 -14.76 1.14
CA ALA A 84 5.69 -14.58 2.17
C ALA A 84 5.44 -13.09 2.47
N ALA A 85 6.52 -12.31 2.62
CA ALA A 85 6.42 -10.88 2.85
C ALA A 85 5.78 -10.12 1.67
N GLY A 86 6.16 -10.48 0.44
CA GLY A 86 5.57 -9.93 -0.79
C GLY A 86 4.09 -10.26 -0.92
N TYR A 87 3.68 -11.49 -0.61
CA TYR A 87 2.29 -11.94 -0.62
C TYR A 87 1.45 -11.22 0.44
N LEU A 88 1.98 -11.12 1.66
CA LEU A 88 1.35 -10.36 2.74
C LEU A 88 1.17 -8.89 2.35
N HIS A 89 2.19 -8.29 1.71
CA HIS A 89 2.11 -6.92 1.25
C HIS A 89 1.07 -6.72 0.13
N LEU A 90 0.91 -7.71 -0.76
CA LEU A 90 -0.12 -7.71 -1.80
C LEU A 90 -1.53 -7.65 -1.21
N LEU A 91 -1.83 -8.48 -0.20
CA LEU A 91 -3.11 -8.48 0.50
C LEU A 91 -3.36 -7.15 1.23
N ASN A 92 -2.38 -6.70 2.00
CA ASN A 92 -2.46 -5.44 2.75
C ASN A 92 -2.66 -4.24 1.81
N HIS A 93 -1.94 -4.21 0.70
CA HIS A 93 -2.09 -3.17 -0.31
C HIS A 93 -3.50 -3.15 -0.93
N ALA A 94 -4.15 -4.31 -1.14
CA ALA A 94 -5.52 -4.36 -1.64
C ALA A 94 -6.50 -3.70 -0.66
N ILE A 95 -6.40 -4.03 0.63
CA ILE A 95 -7.22 -3.47 1.72
C ILE A 95 -7.03 -1.96 1.84
N ILE A 96 -5.77 -1.52 1.95
CA ILE A 96 -5.40 -0.10 2.11
C ILE A 96 -5.92 0.72 0.93
N LYS A 97 -5.69 0.26 -0.29
CA LYS A 97 -6.12 0.97 -1.50
C LYS A 97 -7.64 0.99 -1.66
N GLY A 98 -8.33 -0.08 -1.28
CA GLY A 98 -9.79 -0.10 -1.23
C GLY A 98 -10.31 1.03 -0.34
N CYS A 99 -9.81 1.13 0.89
CA CYS A 99 -10.17 2.19 1.83
C CYS A 99 -9.90 3.59 1.25
N LEU A 100 -8.69 3.84 0.75
CA LEU A 100 -8.28 5.14 0.23
C LEU A 100 -9.08 5.58 -1.01
N PHE A 101 -9.29 4.68 -1.98
CA PHE A 101 -10.02 5.04 -3.20
C PHE A 101 -11.52 5.24 -2.95
N ILE A 102 -12.14 4.47 -2.04
CA ILE A 102 -13.54 4.71 -1.65
C ILE A 102 -13.65 6.08 -0.96
N SER A 103 -12.71 6.43 -0.08
CA SER A 103 -12.69 7.73 0.59
C SER A 103 -12.56 8.89 -0.41
N VAL A 104 -11.63 8.78 -1.39
CA VAL A 104 -11.49 9.79 -2.45
C VAL A 104 -12.72 9.85 -3.34
N GLY A 105 -13.33 8.70 -3.64
CA GLY A 105 -14.60 8.63 -4.35
C GLY A 105 -15.74 9.34 -3.61
N ALA A 106 -15.78 9.24 -2.28
CA ALA A 106 -16.75 9.92 -1.44
C ALA A 106 -16.57 11.45 -1.44
N PHE A 107 -15.33 11.95 -1.41
CA PHE A 107 -15.03 13.36 -1.54
C PHE A 107 -15.47 13.91 -2.90
N TRP A 108 -15.17 13.17 -3.96
CA TRP A 108 -15.61 13.55 -5.30
C TRP A 108 -17.14 13.51 -5.44
N TYR A 109 -17.80 12.49 -4.89
CA TYR A 109 -19.26 12.34 -4.94
C TYR A 109 -19.99 13.51 -4.25
N ARG A 110 -19.47 14.00 -3.12
CA ARG A 110 -20.11 15.06 -2.33
C ARG A 110 -19.78 16.47 -2.82
N PHE A 111 -18.53 16.70 -3.21
CA PHE A 111 -18.02 18.04 -3.48
C PHE A 111 -17.38 18.21 -4.86
N GLY A 112 -17.22 17.14 -5.64
CA GLY A 112 -16.53 17.18 -6.93
C GLY A 112 -15.04 17.47 -6.84
N ILE A 113 -14.46 17.43 -5.63
CA ILE A 113 -13.06 17.79 -5.37
C ILE A 113 -12.11 16.60 -5.59
N THR A 114 -10.96 16.92 -6.20
CA THR A 114 -9.88 15.93 -6.41
C THR A 114 -8.50 16.52 -6.20
N ARG A 115 -8.35 17.84 -6.16
CA ARG A 115 -7.07 18.51 -5.97
C ARG A 115 -6.69 18.54 -4.50
N VAL A 116 -5.42 18.37 -4.21
CA VAL A 116 -4.88 18.40 -2.82
C VAL A 116 -5.23 19.69 -2.11
N ASP A 117 -5.18 20.83 -2.84
CA ASP A 117 -5.48 22.14 -2.29
C ASP A 117 -6.94 22.25 -1.80
N ASP A 118 -7.87 21.59 -2.49
CA ASP A 118 -9.31 21.60 -2.15
C ASP A 118 -9.62 20.73 -0.91
N PHE A 119 -8.65 19.91 -0.44
CA PHE A 119 -8.79 19.13 0.80
C PHE A 119 -8.64 19.98 2.07
N SER A 120 -8.29 21.28 1.92
CA SER A 120 -8.11 22.17 3.06
C SER A 120 -9.34 22.19 3.98
N GLY A 121 -9.15 21.84 5.26
CA GLY A 121 -10.21 21.85 6.28
C GLY A 121 -11.33 20.81 6.07
N LEU A 122 -11.15 19.83 5.20
CA LEU A 122 -12.19 18.85 4.85
C LEU A 122 -12.60 17.96 6.04
N PHE A 123 -11.72 17.78 7.03
CA PHE A 123 -12.06 17.09 8.28
C PHE A 123 -13.26 17.71 9.02
N LYS A 124 -13.44 19.04 8.93
CA LYS A 124 -14.57 19.74 9.59
C LYS A 124 -15.91 19.42 8.92
N THR A 125 -15.90 19.09 7.63
CA THR A 125 -17.11 18.83 6.83
C THR A 125 -17.44 17.35 6.70
N MET A 126 -16.41 16.48 6.55
CA MET A 126 -16.54 15.02 6.41
C MET A 126 -15.61 14.29 7.38
N PRO A 127 -15.82 14.39 8.71
CA PRO A 127 -14.90 13.82 9.70
C PRO A 127 -14.77 12.29 9.61
N LEU A 128 -15.87 11.57 9.37
CA LEU A 128 -15.83 10.11 9.28
C LEU A 128 -15.09 9.63 8.03
N THR A 129 -15.38 10.26 6.88
CA THR A 129 -14.70 9.93 5.62
C THR A 129 -13.21 10.26 5.70
N MET A 130 -12.86 11.41 6.28
CA MET A 130 -11.46 11.82 6.43
C MET A 130 -10.73 10.94 7.46
N GLY A 131 -11.41 10.51 8.53
CA GLY A 131 -10.89 9.54 9.49
C GLY A 131 -10.51 8.20 8.82
N ALA A 132 -11.38 7.65 7.99
CA ALA A 132 -11.09 6.43 7.23
C ALA A 132 -9.93 6.62 6.24
N PHE A 133 -9.89 7.77 5.52
CA PHE A 133 -8.77 8.13 4.65
C PHE A 133 -7.45 8.19 5.43
N THR A 134 -7.47 8.79 6.62
CA THR A 134 -6.29 8.91 7.49
C THR A 134 -5.79 7.54 7.94
N LEU A 135 -6.68 6.63 8.36
CA LEU A 135 -6.31 5.27 8.72
C LEU A 135 -5.66 4.52 7.56
N GLY A 136 -6.27 4.58 6.38
CA GLY A 136 -5.69 4.01 5.15
C GLY A 136 -4.35 4.63 4.79
N GLY A 137 -4.21 5.96 4.95
CA GLY A 137 -2.97 6.70 4.71
C GLY A 137 -1.84 6.32 5.66
N LEU A 138 -2.12 6.23 6.96
CA LEU A 138 -1.16 5.79 7.98
C LEU A 138 -0.70 4.35 7.72
N SER A 139 -1.62 3.48 7.31
CA SER A 139 -1.27 2.12 6.93
C SER A 139 -0.41 2.06 5.66
N LEU A 140 -0.68 2.91 4.67
CA LEU A 140 0.15 3.01 3.46
C LEU A 140 1.58 3.49 3.77
N ILE A 141 1.73 4.45 4.67
CA ILE A 141 3.02 4.90 5.19
C ILE A 141 3.74 3.73 5.89
N GLY A 142 3.01 2.92 6.64
CA GLY A 142 3.54 1.85 7.47
C GLY A 142 3.78 2.31 8.90
N VAL A 143 2.80 2.97 9.50
CA VAL A 143 2.83 3.33 10.93
C VAL A 143 2.63 2.05 11.77
N PRO A 144 3.33 1.88 12.91
CA PRO A 144 3.14 0.75 13.81
C PRO A 144 1.67 0.44 14.08
N PHE A 145 1.37 -0.84 14.32
CA PHE A 145 0.02 -1.38 14.51
C PHE A 145 -0.90 -1.36 13.28
N THR A 146 -0.36 -1.10 12.10
CA THR A 146 -1.10 -1.22 10.83
C THR A 146 -0.60 -2.38 9.97
N ALA A 147 -1.45 -2.88 9.08
CA ALA A 147 -1.11 -3.96 8.14
C ALA A 147 0.11 -3.61 7.26
N GLY A 148 0.21 -2.33 6.83
CA GLY A 148 1.33 -1.86 6.03
C GLY A 148 2.68 -1.93 6.74
N PHE A 149 2.70 -1.66 8.05
CA PHE A 149 3.89 -1.80 8.88
C PHE A 149 4.38 -3.25 8.91
N VAL A 150 3.48 -4.19 9.23
CA VAL A 150 3.82 -5.61 9.35
C VAL A 150 4.48 -6.14 8.08
N SER A 151 3.86 -5.89 6.93
CA SER A 151 4.40 -6.39 5.67
C SER A 151 5.73 -5.73 5.27
N LYS A 152 5.93 -4.44 5.58
CA LYS A 152 7.20 -3.75 5.33
C LYS A 152 8.32 -4.26 6.24
N VAL A 153 8.03 -4.49 7.51
CA VAL A 153 9.01 -5.07 8.46
C VAL A 153 9.41 -6.48 8.00
N LYS A 154 8.44 -7.33 7.60
CA LYS A 154 8.75 -8.65 7.05
C LYS A 154 9.62 -8.58 5.78
N LEU A 155 9.39 -7.60 4.90
CA LEU A 155 10.24 -7.35 3.72
C LEU A 155 11.66 -6.91 4.10
N ILE A 156 11.79 -6.04 5.11
CA ILE A 156 13.08 -5.60 5.64
C ILE A 156 13.85 -6.78 6.22
N LEU A 157 13.20 -7.63 7.02
CA LEU A 157 13.81 -8.82 7.60
C LEU A 157 14.27 -9.79 6.52
N ALA A 158 13.40 -10.09 5.53
CA ALA A 158 13.75 -10.96 4.42
C ALA A 158 14.93 -10.43 3.57
N ALA A 159 15.01 -9.11 3.38
CA ALA A 159 16.14 -8.49 2.69
C ALA A 159 17.43 -8.55 3.53
N ALA A 160 17.33 -8.34 4.84
CA ALA A 160 18.46 -8.41 5.75
C ALA A 160 19.02 -9.82 5.89
N GLU A 161 18.15 -10.87 5.92
CA GLU A 161 18.55 -12.28 5.90
C GLU A 161 19.41 -12.65 4.67
N GLN A 162 19.23 -11.92 3.56
CA GLN A 162 20.01 -12.09 2.33
C GLN A 162 21.14 -11.06 2.18
N GLU A 163 21.50 -10.37 3.25
CA GLU A 163 22.52 -9.31 3.27
C GLU A 163 22.28 -8.16 2.26
N MET A 164 21.03 -8.00 1.78
CA MET A 164 20.64 -6.98 0.82
C MET A 164 20.37 -5.62 1.51
N TRP A 165 21.37 -5.08 2.21
CA TRP A 165 21.24 -3.83 2.99
C TRP A 165 20.82 -2.62 2.16
N TRP A 166 21.21 -2.59 0.89
CA TRP A 166 20.76 -1.56 -0.06
C TRP A 166 19.22 -1.63 -0.26
N ALA A 167 18.63 -2.83 -0.28
CA ALA A 167 17.18 -2.99 -0.41
C ALA A 167 16.45 -2.48 0.84
N VAL A 168 17.00 -2.74 2.02
CA VAL A 168 16.51 -2.17 3.29
C VAL A 168 16.48 -0.65 3.22
N LEU A 169 17.57 -0.01 2.75
CA LEU A 169 17.63 1.44 2.58
C LEU A 169 16.56 1.95 1.59
N VAL A 170 16.35 1.27 0.47
CA VAL A 170 15.31 1.64 -0.50
C VAL A 170 13.91 1.54 0.10
N ILE A 171 13.60 0.48 0.88
CA ILE A 171 12.32 0.31 1.58
C ILE A 171 12.08 1.48 2.53
N VAL A 172 13.05 1.81 3.37
CA VAL A 172 12.96 2.90 4.34
C VAL A 172 12.79 4.24 3.62
N PHE A 173 13.63 4.51 2.62
CA PHE A 173 13.58 5.75 1.84
C PHE A 173 12.23 5.97 1.16
N SER A 174 11.71 4.95 0.47
CA SER A 174 10.38 5.02 -0.16
C SER A 174 9.25 5.20 0.87
N SER A 175 9.39 4.65 2.09
CA SER A 175 8.44 4.87 3.18
C SER A 175 8.47 6.32 3.70
N VAL A 176 9.65 6.94 3.77
CA VAL A 176 9.78 8.38 4.10
C VAL A 176 9.12 9.24 3.03
N LEU A 177 9.30 8.94 1.75
CA LEU A 177 8.59 9.64 0.67
C LEU A 177 7.07 9.48 0.80
N ALA A 178 6.59 8.32 1.30
CA ALA A 178 5.16 8.11 1.54
C ALA A 178 4.61 9.02 2.64
N ILE A 179 5.39 9.31 3.68
CA ILE A 179 5.02 10.31 4.70
C ILE A 179 4.80 11.67 4.04
N VAL A 180 5.66 12.06 3.10
CA VAL A 180 5.57 13.36 2.44
C VAL A 180 4.28 13.46 1.61
N TYR A 181 4.03 12.52 0.68
CA TYR A 181 2.88 12.67 -0.25
C TYR A 181 1.52 12.36 0.39
N ILE A 182 1.43 11.49 1.41
CA ILE A 182 0.19 11.28 2.17
C ILE A 182 0.03 12.35 3.24
N GLY A 183 1.13 12.65 3.96
CA GLY A 183 1.13 13.62 5.05
C GLY A 183 0.64 15.00 4.62
N ARG A 184 1.05 15.50 3.44
CA ARG A 184 0.57 16.80 2.94
C ARG A 184 -0.95 16.84 2.74
N ILE A 185 -1.58 15.72 2.30
CA ILE A 185 -3.03 15.66 2.13
C ILE A 185 -3.72 15.68 3.50
N ILE A 186 -3.22 14.87 4.44
CA ILE A 186 -3.73 14.81 5.82
C ILE A 186 -3.57 16.19 6.49
N MET A 187 -2.39 16.79 6.41
CA MET A 187 -2.13 18.12 6.98
C MET A 187 -3.07 19.20 6.41
N ALA A 188 -3.27 19.23 5.09
CA ALA A 188 -4.22 20.15 4.48
C ALA A 188 -5.64 19.92 5.01
N ALA A 189 -6.09 18.68 5.12
CA ALA A 189 -7.45 18.35 5.54
C ALA A 189 -7.73 18.69 7.02
N TYR A 190 -6.75 18.52 7.91
CA TYR A 190 -6.94 18.77 9.34
C TYR A 190 -6.66 20.22 9.77
N PHE A 191 -5.59 20.82 9.24
CA PHE A 191 -5.11 22.13 9.69
C PHE A 191 -5.47 23.27 8.74
N GLY A 192 -5.98 22.97 7.56
CA GLY A 192 -6.41 23.97 6.59
C GLY A 192 -7.73 24.65 6.98
N SER A 193 -8.00 25.77 6.33
CA SER A 193 -9.31 26.45 6.42
C SER A 193 -10.27 25.82 5.42
N PRO A 194 -11.55 25.61 5.77
CA PRO A 194 -12.52 25.05 4.84
C PRO A 194 -12.62 25.92 3.56
N PRO A 195 -12.63 25.31 2.37
CA PRO A 195 -12.77 26.06 1.14
C PRO A 195 -14.13 26.77 1.12
N LYS A 196 -14.15 28.04 0.71
CA LYS A 196 -15.39 28.79 0.47
C LYS A 196 -15.82 28.51 -0.97
N ILE A 197 -16.87 27.73 -1.16
CA ILE A 197 -17.51 27.59 -2.48
C ILE A 197 -18.78 28.42 -2.46
N ASN A 198 -18.93 29.36 -3.41
CA ASN A 198 -20.06 30.30 -3.54
C ASN A 198 -20.35 31.12 -2.27
N GLY A 199 -19.32 31.51 -1.50
CA GLY A 199 -19.48 32.35 -0.33
C GLY A 199 -20.03 31.68 0.93
N SER A 200 -20.43 30.42 0.87
CA SER A 200 -20.91 29.63 2.02
C SER A 200 -19.85 28.66 2.51
N THR A 201 -19.73 28.55 3.83
CA THR A 201 -18.95 27.47 4.47
C THR A 201 -19.69 26.14 4.30
N PHE A 202 -18.97 25.07 3.96
CA PHE A 202 -19.57 23.74 3.88
C PHE A 202 -20.20 23.37 5.23
N THR A 203 -21.48 23.01 5.19
CA THR A 203 -22.13 22.31 6.32
C THR A 203 -21.61 20.86 6.38
N LYS A 204 -21.68 20.25 7.56
CA LYS A 204 -21.37 18.82 7.72
C LYS A 204 -22.18 17.99 6.72
N ASN A 205 -21.54 17.29 5.84
CA ASN A 205 -22.18 16.51 4.78
C ASN A 205 -21.37 15.23 4.49
N GLU A 206 -21.56 14.22 5.32
CA GLU A 206 -20.86 12.96 5.22
C GLU A 206 -21.22 12.15 3.98
N ALA A 207 -20.35 11.21 3.63
CA ALA A 207 -20.61 10.24 2.57
C ALA A 207 -21.86 9.39 2.88
N PRO A 208 -22.56 8.86 1.85
CA PRO A 208 -23.63 7.88 2.06
C PRO A 208 -23.12 6.67 2.84
N PHE A 209 -24.00 6.06 3.66
CA PHE A 209 -23.66 4.89 4.46
C PHE A 209 -23.07 3.74 3.62
N MET A 210 -23.56 3.56 2.40
CA MET A 210 -23.06 2.56 1.45
C MET A 210 -21.57 2.73 1.10
N MET A 211 -21.02 3.93 1.22
CA MET A 211 -19.58 4.21 1.03
C MET A 211 -18.83 4.22 2.36
N LEU A 212 -19.44 4.74 3.43
CA LEU A 212 -18.84 4.79 4.77
C LEU A 212 -18.57 3.39 5.32
N PHE A 213 -19.54 2.48 5.21
CA PHE A 213 -19.41 1.14 5.77
C PHE A 213 -18.20 0.38 5.20
N PRO A 214 -18.05 0.19 3.88
CA PRO A 214 -16.90 -0.56 3.35
C PRO A 214 -15.55 0.13 3.61
N MET A 215 -15.46 1.47 3.57
CA MET A 215 -14.19 2.14 3.85
C MET A 215 -13.74 1.96 5.31
N TRP A 216 -14.68 2.00 6.28
CA TRP A 216 -14.38 1.75 7.69
C TRP A 216 -14.05 0.28 7.96
N VAL A 217 -14.75 -0.66 7.33
CA VAL A 217 -14.41 -2.10 7.41
C VAL A 217 -12.98 -2.33 6.95
N LEU A 218 -12.59 -1.79 5.79
CA LEU A 218 -11.23 -1.93 5.26
C LEU A 218 -10.18 -1.22 6.14
N GLY A 219 -10.48 -0.03 6.64
CA GLY A 219 -9.60 0.71 7.55
C GLY A 219 -9.36 -0.04 8.86
N LEU A 220 -10.43 -0.51 9.50
CA LEU A 220 -10.35 -1.29 10.74
C LEU A 220 -9.70 -2.66 10.52
N MET A 221 -9.96 -3.32 9.40
CA MET A 221 -9.29 -4.57 9.02
C MET A 221 -7.78 -4.38 8.91
N SER A 222 -7.32 -3.24 8.40
CA SER A 222 -5.89 -2.91 8.37
C SER A 222 -5.27 -2.82 9.78
N ILE A 223 -5.99 -2.24 10.74
CA ILE A 223 -5.55 -2.19 12.15
C ILE A 223 -5.60 -3.59 12.77
N ALA A 224 -6.67 -4.34 12.53
CA ALA A 224 -6.82 -5.69 13.08
C ALA A 224 -5.67 -6.61 12.63
N ILE A 225 -5.28 -6.56 11.34
CA ILE A 225 -4.13 -7.30 10.82
C ILE A 225 -2.83 -6.83 11.48
N GLY A 226 -2.67 -5.52 11.67
CA GLY A 226 -1.51 -4.95 12.35
C GLY A 226 -1.39 -5.47 13.79
N LEU A 227 -2.46 -5.38 14.57
CA LEU A 227 -2.50 -5.83 15.97
C LEU A 227 -2.34 -7.35 16.09
N ASN A 228 -2.93 -8.13 15.18
CA ASN A 228 -2.82 -9.59 15.14
C ASN A 228 -1.36 -10.04 15.06
N ALA A 229 -0.55 -9.36 14.26
CA ALA A 229 0.88 -9.67 14.12
C ALA A 229 1.73 -9.31 15.37
N PHE A 230 1.19 -8.52 16.30
CA PHE A 230 1.88 -8.12 17.54
C PHE A 230 1.51 -8.97 18.79
N GLY A 231 0.73 -10.06 18.65
CA GLY A 231 0.54 -10.98 19.76
C GLY A 231 -0.85 -11.56 20.01
N ILE A 232 -1.82 -11.31 19.10
CA ILE A 232 -3.18 -11.86 19.26
C ILE A 232 -3.40 -13.11 18.40
N GLY A 233 -2.43 -13.45 17.54
CA GLY A 233 -2.44 -14.64 16.67
C GLY A 233 -1.79 -14.36 15.30
N ASP A 234 -0.89 -15.21 14.87
CA ASP A 234 -0.12 -15.06 13.62
C ASP A 234 -0.88 -15.54 12.35
N THR A 235 -2.21 -15.56 12.38
CA THR A 235 -3.02 -16.20 11.32
C THR A 235 -2.78 -15.65 9.90
N PHE A 236 -2.63 -14.33 9.75
CA PHE A 236 -2.36 -13.73 8.44
C PHE A 236 -0.91 -13.90 7.99
N VAL A 237 0.02 -13.89 8.94
CA VAL A 237 1.44 -14.12 8.68
C VAL A 237 1.66 -15.58 8.30
N SER A 238 1.14 -16.52 9.08
CA SER A 238 1.22 -17.96 8.79
C SER A 238 0.51 -18.34 7.48
N ALA A 239 -0.63 -17.73 7.16
CA ALA A 239 -1.28 -17.95 5.86
C ALA A 239 -0.40 -17.48 4.68
N SER A 240 0.35 -16.38 4.84
CA SER A 240 1.29 -15.91 3.80
C SER A 240 2.51 -16.83 3.66
N GLU A 241 2.98 -17.40 4.76
CA GLU A 241 4.08 -18.38 4.78
C GLU A 241 3.66 -19.72 4.15
N ILE A 242 2.45 -20.19 4.44
CA ILE A 242 1.87 -21.37 3.78
C ILE A 242 1.72 -21.11 2.27
N ALA A 243 1.21 -19.95 1.86
CA ALA A 243 1.08 -19.61 0.45
C ALA A 243 2.44 -19.58 -0.26
N ALA A 244 3.48 -19.05 0.39
CA ALA A 244 4.84 -19.04 -0.15
C ALA A 244 5.42 -20.47 -0.26
N SER A 245 5.23 -21.32 0.74
CA SER A 245 5.70 -22.71 0.71
C SER A 245 5.03 -23.54 -0.40
N VAL A 246 3.74 -23.32 -0.63
CA VAL A 246 3.01 -23.98 -1.74
C VAL A 246 3.54 -23.51 -3.10
N LEU A 247 3.89 -22.23 -3.27
CA LEU A 247 4.47 -21.70 -4.51
C LEU A 247 5.87 -22.25 -4.79
N LEU A 248 6.65 -22.50 -3.74
CA LEU A 248 7.99 -23.13 -3.83
C LEU A 248 7.94 -24.67 -3.93
N GLY A 249 6.76 -25.27 -4.08
CA GLY A 249 6.59 -26.72 -4.23
C GLY A 249 6.88 -27.52 -2.97
N GLY A 250 6.61 -26.95 -1.78
CA GLY A 250 6.80 -27.64 -0.50
C GLY A 250 8.26 -27.92 -0.14
N ARG A 251 9.19 -27.31 -0.84
CA ARG A 251 10.64 -27.37 -0.53
C ARG A 251 10.95 -26.32 0.54
N GLY A 252 10.73 -26.67 1.78
CA GLY A 252 11.09 -25.93 2.97
C GLY A 252 11.93 -26.80 3.89
#